data_3ba0af3675492d70ce1f327a34c3c9c4
#
_entry.id   3ba0af3675492d70ce1f327a34c3c9c4
#
_cell.length_a   1.000
_cell.length_b   1.000
_cell.length_c   1.000
_cell.angle_alpha   90.00
_cell.angle_beta   90.00
_cell.angle_gamma   90.00
#
_symmetry.space_group_name_H-M   'P 1'
#
loop_
_entity.id
_entity.type
_entity.pdbx_description
1 polymer ?
#
loop_
_entity_poly.entity_id
_entity_poly.type
_entity_poly.pdbx_seq_one_letter_code
_entity_poly.pdbx_strand_id
1 'polypeptide(L)'
;RHGTTFSFNGKTYCVINAGKPVCASGEPKTDIYVLAKSEDGEKIEVKISYKMQNADFIENKTNEERAEQLLGPDWKTHIIDATKSIKEKFDDRHLIYKKRFAHTAAGSITLGWKFELVNKQGGELSGKMDLTAEQVYAVYSGNNLPDNKKNSSVNGEIIANSGVADYILISDDVASADDVVSKMQPLDKYIEEHPDIYFACKALNYRTYQAKYDGNRPLAVQV
;
A
#
# COMPACT_ATOMS: atom_id res chain seq x y z
N ARG A 1 -3.15 8.14 -21.23
CA ARG A 1 -2.83 9.42 -21.89
C ARG A 1 -4.11 10.02 -22.43
N HIS A 2 -4.19 11.37 -22.48
CA HIS A 2 -5.32 12.07 -23.10
C HIS A 2 -5.57 11.55 -24.54
N GLY A 3 -6.84 11.31 -24.90
CA GLY A 3 -7.25 10.78 -26.19
C GLY A 3 -7.14 9.26 -26.34
N THR A 4 -6.58 8.54 -25.37
CA THR A 4 -6.61 7.07 -25.38
C THR A 4 -8.04 6.58 -25.17
N THR A 5 -8.46 5.56 -25.93
CA THR A 5 -9.76 4.91 -25.77
C THR A 5 -9.61 3.57 -25.08
N PHE A 6 -10.64 3.16 -24.35
CA PHE A 6 -10.76 1.84 -23.72
C PHE A 6 -12.21 1.44 -23.56
N SER A 7 -12.45 0.14 -23.42
CA SER A 7 -13.78 -0.41 -23.19
C SER A 7 -14.00 -0.68 -21.70
N PHE A 8 -15.09 -0.16 -21.14
CA PHE A 8 -15.46 -0.39 -19.75
C PHE A 8 -16.98 -0.62 -19.64
N ASN A 9 -17.39 -1.72 -19.00
CA ASN A 9 -18.80 -2.12 -18.86
C ASN A 9 -19.60 -2.08 -20.17
N GLY A 10 -18.97 -2.51 -21.27
CA GLY A 10 -19.60 -2.59 -22.58
C GLY A 10 -19.73 -1.27 -23.34
N LYS A 11 -19.18 -0.18 -22.81
CA LYS A 11 -19.09 1.13 -23.46
C LYS A 11 -17.65 1.51 -23.77
N THR A 12 -17.44 2.30 -24.83
CA THR A 12 -16.15 2.88 -25.18
C THR A 12 -16.02 4.28 -24.58
N TYR A 13 -14.92 4.52 -23.88
CA TYR A 13 -14.58 5.79 -23.26
C TYR A 13 -13.29 6.35 -23.81
N CYS A 14 -13.23 7.67 -23.96
CA CYS A 14 -12.03 8.42 -24.33
C CYS A 14 -11.49 9.16 -23.10
N VAL A 15 -10.21 8.99 -22.79
CA VAL A 15 -9.53 9.63 -21.66
C VAL A 15 -9.46 11.14 -21.87
N ILE A 16 -10.00 11.93 -20.94
CA ILE A 16 -9.91 13.38 -20.90
C ILE A 16 -8.84 13.89 -19.91
N ASN A 17 -8.64 13.17 -18.80
CA ASN A 17 -7.58 13.49 -17.84
C ASN A 17 -7.05 12.18 -17.24
N ALA A 18 -5.75 12.07 -17.08
CA ALA A 18 -5.13 10.92 -16.39
C ALA A 18 -3.81 11.33 -15.76
N GLY A 19 -3.57 10.89 -14.54
CA GLY A 19 -2.34 11.19 -13.82
C GLY A 19 -2.24 10.44 -12.48
N LYS A 20 -1.10 10.58 -11.82
CA LYS A 20 -0.92 10.14 -10.44
C LYS A 20 -1.42 11.23 -9.50
N PRO A 21 -2.38 10.93 -8.60
CA PRO A 21 -2.75 11.87 -7.56
C PRO A 21 -1.58 12.14 -6.60
N VAL A 22 -1.41 13.41 -6.23
CA VAL A 22 -0.37 13.86 -5.31
C VAL A 22 -0.95 14.80 -4.27
N CYS A 23 -0.40 14.79 -3.07
CA CYS A 23 -0.74 15.71 -1.99
C CYS A 23 0.51 16.31 -1.36
N ALA A 24 0.35 17.40 -0.60
CA ALA A 24 1.47 18.14 -0.03
C ALA A 24 2.28 17.33 1.02
N SER A 25 1.64 16.37 1.69
CA SER A 25 2.28 15.56 2.73
C SER A 25 1.78 14.12 2.70
N GLY A 26 2.70 13.17 2.60
CA GLY A 26 2.40 11.73 2.49
C GLY A 26 1.91 11.33 1.11
N GLU A 27 1.14 10.26 1.04
CA GLU A 27 0.62 9.71 -0.23
C GLU A 27 -0.87 9.38 -0.12
N PRO A 28 -1.65 9.64 -1.18
CA PRO A 28 -3.01 9.08 -1.33
C PRO A 28 -2.95 7.58 -1.58
N LYS A 29 -4.10 6.92 -1.69
CA LYS A 29 -4.18 5.48 -2.03
C LYS A 29 -4.30 5.23 -3.53
N THR A 30 -4.76 6.19 -4.28
CA THR A 30 -4.82 6.10 -5.73
C THR A 30 -3.45 6.35 -6.35
N ASP A 31 -2.95 5.40 -7.11
CA ASP A 31 -1.72 5.52 -7.90
C ASP A 31 -2.00 5.98 -9.33
N ILE A 32 -3.18 5.62 -9.86
CA ILE A 32 -3.61 5.95 -11.22
C ILE A 32 -5.04 6.51 -11.15
N TYR A 33 -5.20 7.76 -11.54
CA TYR A 33 -6.48 8.42 -11.73
C TYR A 33 -6.77 8.59 -13.22
N VAL A 34 -7.99 8.27 -13.64
CA VAL A 34 -8.45 8.47 -15.02
C VAL A 34 -9.86 9.08 -14.99
N LEU A 35 -10.03 10.21 -15.65
CA LEU A 35 -11.33 10.77 -16.02
C LEU A 35 -11.53 10.52 -17.51
N ALA A 36 -12.61 9.85 -17.87
CA ALA A 36 -12.92 9.52 -19.26
C ALA A 36 -14.39 9.84 -19.60
N LYS A 37 -14.67 9.99 -20.89
CA LYS A 37 -15.98 10.34 -21.41
C LYS A 37 -16.35 9.42 -22.58
N SER A 38 -17.59 8.91 -22.58
CA SER A 38 -18.17 8.16 -23.70
C SER A 38 -18.70 9.09 -24.80
N GLU A 39 -19.03 8.53 -25.95
CA GLU A 39 -19.61 9.28 -27.07
C GLU A 39 -20.96 9.92 -26.73
N ASP A 40 -21.77 9.25 -25.90
CA ASP A 40 -23.05 9.77 -25.42
C ASP A 40 -22.94 10.83 -24.32
N GLY A 41 -21.69 11.16 -23.91
CA GLY A 41 -21.41 12.23 -22.98
C GLY A 41 -21.27 11.81 -21.50
N GLU A 42 -21.47 10.53 -21.17
CA GLU A 42 -21.28 10.00 -19.83
C GLU A 42 -19.81 10.15 -19.41
N LYS A 43 -19.58 10.63 -18.18
CA LYS A 43 -18.25 10.72 -17.59
C LYS A 43 -18.08 9.70 -16.50
N ILE A 44 -16.91 9.06 -16.47
CA ILE A 44 -16.51 8.13 -15.42
C ILE A 44 -15.16 8.53 -14.85
N GLU A 45 -14.98 8.24 -13.57
CA GLU A 45 -13.68 8.28 -12.89
C GLU A 45 -13.25 6.86 -12.56
N VAL A 46 -12.01 6.53 -12.87
CA VAL A 46 -11.39 5.24 -12.52
C VAL A 46 -10.18 5.54 -11.66
N LYS A 47 -10.21 5.07 -10.40
CA LYS A 47 -9.20 5.35 -9.37
C LYS A 47 -8.60 4.04 -8.89
N ILE A 48 -7.34 3.81 -9.24
CA ILE A 48 -6.70 2.51 -9.09
C ILE A 48 -5.54 2.61 -8.11
N SER A 49 -5.52 1.74 -7.10
CA SER A 49 -4.32 1.40 -6.34
C SER A 49 -3.53 0.34 -7.10
N TYR A 50 -2.28 0.65 -7.45
CA TYR A 50 -1.43 -0.24 -8.23
C TYR A 50 -0.43 -0.98 -7.36
N LYS A 51 -0.30 -2.28 -7.54
CA LYS A 51 0.66 -3.14 -6.86
C LYS A 51 1.36 -4.06 -7.86
N MET A 52 2.66 -4.25 -7.65
CA MET A 52 3.38 -5.32 -8.36
C MET A 52 2.96 -6.69 -7.80
N GLN A 53 3.06 -7.75 -8.58
CA GLN A 53 2.65 -9.12 -8.17
C GLN A 53 3.38 -9.60 -6.91
N ASN A 54 4.61 -9.15 -6.69
CA ASN A 54 5.41 -9.50 -5.52
C ASN A 54 5.13 -8.62 -4.29
N ALA A 55 4.33 -7.57 -4.42
CA ALA A 55 4.04 -6.65 -3.32
C ALA A 55 2.95 -7.25 -2.43
N ASP A 56 3.33 -7.63 -1.22
CA ASP A 56 2.42 -8.09 -0.17
C ASP A 56 1.99 -6.96 0.78
N PHE A 57 2.63 -5.80 0.70
CA PHE A 57 2.31 -4.65 1.55
C PHE A 57 1.16 -3.81 0.99
N ILE A 58 0.23 -3.46 1.87
CA ILE A 58 -0.84 -2.49 1.63
C ILE A 58 -0.34 -1.09 2.01
N GLU A 59 0.38 -1.01 3.13
CA GLU A 59 1.08 0.18 3.61
C GLU A 59 2.53 -0.15 3.96
N ASN A 60 3.46 0.68 3.48
CA ASN A 60 4.89 0.53 3.74
C ASN A 60 5.37 1.62 4.68
N LYS A 61 6.13 1.26 5.74
CA LYS A 61 6.65 2.18 6.75
C LYS A 61 5.58 3.01 7.44
N THR A 62 4.56 2.33 7.94
CA THR A 62 3.45 2.93 8.69
C THR A 62 3.97 3.58 9.97
N ASN A 63 3.83 4.89 10.08
CA ASN A 63 4.08 5.65 11.32
C ASN A 63 2.78 5.85 12.10
N GLU A 64 2.86 6.46 13.29
CA GLU A 64 1.70 6.69 14.17
C GLU A 64 0.59 7.46 13.47
N GLU A 65 0.91 8.60 12.86
CA GLU A 65 -0.05 9.45 12.16
C GLU A 65 -0.78 8.67 11.05
N ARG A 66 -0.03 7.89 10.27
CA ARG A 66 -0.62 7.08 9.19
C ARG A 66 -1.48 5.94 9.73
N ALA A 67 -1.07 5.31 10.82
CA ALA A 67 -1.86 4.28 11.48
C ALA A 67 -3.20 4.83 12.00
N GLU A 68 -3.18 6.00 12.66
CA GLU A 68 -4.39 6.67 13.13
C GLU A 68 -5.31 7.08 11.98
N GLN A 69 -4.77 7.62 10.90
CA GLN A 69 -5.55 8.00 9.71
C GLN A 69 -6.27 6.81 9.06
N LEU A 70 -5.67 5.64 9.06
CA LEU A 70 -6.23 4.45 8.41
C LEU A 70 -7.15 3.66 9.34
N LEU A 71 -6.73 3.45 10.59
CA LEU A 71 -7.37 2.55 11.54
C LEU A 71 -8.29 3.27 12.53
N GLY A 72 -8.24 4.60 12.57
CA GLY A 72 -9.01 5.41 13.53
C GLY A 72 -8.36 5.50 14.91
N PRO A 73 -9.07 6.04 15.93
CA PRO A 73 -8.50 6.36 17.25
C PRO A 73 -8.00 5.13 18.01
N ASP A 74 -8.52 3.96 17.72
CA ASP A 74 -8.15 2.70 18.40
C ASP A 74 -6.94 1.99 17.76
N TRP A 75 -6.25 2.64 16.83
CA TRP A 75 -5.12 2.06 16.09
C TRP A 75 -4.04 1.43 16.97
N LYS A 76 -3.76 2.02 18.15
CA LYS A 76 -2.79 1.48 19.11
C LYS A 76 -3.21 0.11 19.63
N THR A 77 -4.49 -0.06 19.95
CA THR A 77 -5.04 -1.32 20.43
C THR A 77 -4.90 -2.41 19.38
N HIS A 78 -5.29 -2.13 18.14
CA HIS A 78 -5.15 -3.09 17.04
C HIS A 78 -3.69 -3.54 16.81
N ILE A 79 -2.73 -2.60 16.86
CA ILE A 79 -1.31 -2.92 16.71
C ILE A 79 -0.79 -3.70 17.93
N ILE A 80 -1.14 -3.29 19.15
CA ILE A 80 -0.73 -3.99 20.38
C ILE A 80 -1.23 -5.43 20.39
N ASP A 81 -2.49 -5.66 20.04
CA ASP A 81 -3.07 -7.00 20.03
C ASP A 81 -2.45 -7.88 18.95
N ALA A 82 -2.22 -7.34 17.77
CA ALA A 82 -1.48 -8.05 16.71
C ALA A 82 -0.04 -8.40 17.13
N THR A 83 0.66 -7.48 17.82
CA THR A 83 2.04 -7.72 18.27
C THR A 83 2.17 -8.68 19.44
N LYS A 84 1.14 -8.85 20.29
CA LYS A 84 1.13 -9.87 21.35
C LYS A 84 1.41 -11.27 20.79
N SER A 85 0.86 -11.58 19.63
CA SER A 85 1.00 -12.90 18.99
C SER A 85 2.43 -13.20 18.49
N ILE A 86 3.26 -12.17 18.36
CA ILE A 86 4.64 -12.28 17.84
C ILE A 86 5.71 -11.91 18.87
N LYS A 87 5.31 -11.56 20.11
CA LYS A 87 6.23 -11.09 21.15
C LYS A 87 7.40 -12.03 21.40
N GLU A 88 7.13 -13.32 21.65
CA GLU A 88 8.16 -14.32 21.88
C GLU A 88 9.13 -14.47 20.70
N LYS A 89 8.63 -14.32 19.49
CA LYS A 89 9.48 -14.36 18.29
C LYS A 89 10.42 -13.16 18.16
N PHE A 90 10.08 -12.02 18.77
CA PHE A 90 10.99 -10.88 18.87
C PHE A 90 12.13 -11.15 19.86
N ASP A 91 11.84 -11.82 20.96
CA ASP A 91 12.83 -12.13 22.01
C ASP A 91 13.98 -13.00 21.47
N ASP A 92 13.74 -13.80 20.42
CA ASP A 92 14.75 -14.60 19.73
C ASP A 92 15.60 -13.80 18.71
N ARG A 93 15.34 -12.53 18.51
CA ARG A 93 16.03 -11.72 17.51
C ARG A 93 17.31 -11.11 18.07
N HIS A 94 18.41 -11.34 17.33
CA HIS A 94 19.70 -10.78 17.69
C HIS A 94 19.92 -9.41 17.04
N LEU A 95 20.61 -8.52 17.75
CA LEU A 95 21.10 -7.27 17.18
C LEU A 95 22.20 -7.53 16.13
N ILE A 96 23.09 -8.49 16.42
CA ILE A 96 24.21 -8.87 15.56
C ILE A 96 24.11 -10.36 15.23
N TYR A 97 24.08 -10.69 13.94
CA TYR A 97 24.00 -12.06 13.44
C TYR A 97 25.37 -12.60 13.07
N LYS A 98 26.00 -13.36 13.94
CA LYS A 98 27.27 -14.08 13.66
C LYS A 98 27.07 -15.24 12.66
N LYS A 99 25.87 -15.82 12.62
CA LYS A 99 25.46 -16.89 11.70
C LYS A 99 24.16 -16.48 11.00
N ARG A 100 23.86 -17.14 9.88
CA ARG A 100 22.55 -16.98 9.23
C ARG A 100 21.43 -17.41 10.19
N PHE A 101 20.39 -16.59 10.26
CA PHE A 101 19.17 -16.88 11.02
C PHE A 101 17.94 -16.55 10.15
N ALA A 102 17.14 -17.55 9.85
CA ALA A 102 16.02 -17.43 8.91
C ALA A 102 16.47 -16.76 7.58
N HIS A 103 15.89 -15.64 7.21
CA HIS A 103 16.26 -14.88 6.03
C HIS A 103 17.38 -13.84 6.25
N THR A 104 17.81 -13.65 7.50
CA THR A 104 18.88 -12.69 7.85
C THR A 104 20.26 -13.34 7.64
N ALA A 105 21.09 -12.74 6.80
CA ALA A 105 22.42 -13.25 6.48
C ALA A 105 23.40 -13.10 7.66
N ALA A 106 24.40 -13.98 7.74
CA ALA A 106 25.52 -13.81 8.67
C ALA A 106 26.22 -12.47 8.42
N GLY A 107 26.76 -11.84 9.46
CA GLY A 107 27.39 -10.52 9.39
C GLY A 107 26.41 -9.33 9.34
N SER A 108 25.10 -9.59 9.41
CA SER A 108 24.11 -8.49 9.47
C SER A 108 24.01 -7.91 10.87
N ILE A 109 23.75 -6.61 10.92
CA ILE A 109 23.41 -5.85 12.13
C ILE A 109 22.01 -5.31 11.95
N THR A 110 21.11 -5.59 12.90
CA THR A 110 19.76 -5.01 12.89
C THR A 110 19.81 -3.62 13.49
N LEU A 111 19.53 -2.59 12.67
CA LEU A 111 19.52 -1.19 13.07
C LEU A 111 18.16 -0.74 13.61
N GLY A 112 17.14 -1.53 13.39
CA GLY A 112 15.78 -1.24 13.79
C GLY A 112 14.78 -2.07 12.99
N TRP A 113 13.52 -1.68 13.06
CA TRP A 113 12.41 -2.38 12.44
C TRP A 113 11.56 -1.37 11.65
N LYS A 114 11.06 -1.78 10.51
CA LYS A 114 9.98 -1.09 9.82
C LYS A 114 8.68 -1.87 9.98
N PHE A 115 7.60 -1.14 10.09
CA PHE A 115 6.27 -1.71 10.22
C PHE A 115 5.51 -1.53 8.92
N GLU A 116 4.80 -2.58 8.54
CA GLU A 116 4.00 -2.62 7.32
C GLU A 116 2.63 -3.22 7.63
N LEU A 117 1.60 -2.78 6.91
CA LEU A 117 0.35 -3.49 6.80
C LEU A 117 0.39 -4.34 5.54
N VAL A 118 0.12 -5.64 5.68
CA VAL A 118 0.22 -6.61 4.59
C VAL A 118 -1.05 -7.44 4.47
N ASN A 119 -1.33 -7.98 3.28
CA ASN A 119 -2.55 -8.74 2.99
C ASN A 119 -2.43 -10.25 3.25
N LYS A 120 -1.27 -10.70 3.70
CA LYS A 120 -1.02 -12.09 4.09
C LYS A 120 0.02 -12.15 5.18
N GLN A 121 0.10 -13.25 5.88
CA GLN A 121 1.13 -13.43 6.90
C GLN A 121 2.54 -13.29 6.29
N GLY A 122 3.23 -12.23 6.66
CA GLY A 122 4.52 -11.83 6.11
C GLY A 122 5.72 -12.34 6.93
N GLY A 123 5.96 -13.64 6.96
CA GLY A 123 7.04 -14.23 7.75
C GLY A 123 6.70 -14.44 9.23
N GLU A 124 7.72 -14.63 10.08
CA GLU A 124 7.51 -14.98 11.49
C GLU A 124 7.06 -13.81 12.37
N LEU A 125 7.46 -12.58 12.00
CA LEU A 125 7.10 -11.36 12.74
C LEU A 125 5.89 -10.68 12.11
N SER A 126 4.81 -11.42 11.95
CA SER A 126 3.56 -10.96 11.39
C SER A 126 2.39 -11.47 12.22
N GLY A 127 1.59 -10.54 12.74
CA GLY A 127 0.39 -10.81 13.53
C GLY A 127 -0.86 -10.36 12.80
N LYS A 128 -1.89 -11.21 12.76
CA LYS A 128 -3.21 -10.84 12.22
C LYS A 128 -3.81 -9.72 13.08
N MET A 129 -4.38 -8.74 12.41
CA MET A 129 -5.11 -7.65 13.07
C MET A 129 -6.60 -7.99 13.14
N ASP A 130 -7.22 -7.67 14.27
CA ASP A 130 -8.67 -7.78 14.43
C ASP A 130 -9.29 -6.45 14.00
N LEU A 131 -9.71 -6.40 12.74
CA LEU A 131 -10.28 -5.20 12.10
C LEU A 131 -11.70 -5.49 11.62
N THR A 132 -12.56 -4.47 11.71
CA THR A 132 -13.89 -4.52 11.07
C THR A 132 -13.76 -4.46 9.54
N ALA A 133 -14.83 -4.86 8.84
CA ALA A 133 -14.87 -4.78 7.37
C ALA A 133 -14.66 -3.33 6.87
N GLU A 134 -15.19 -2.34 7.59
CA GLU A 134 -15.01 -0.92 7.28
C GLU A 134 -13.55 -0.49 7.43
N GLN A 135 -12.87 -0.97 8.48
CA GLN A 135 -11.45 -0.69 8.70
C GLN A 135 -10.58 -1.35 7.63
N VAL A 136 -10.88 -2.59 7.26
CA VAL A 136 -10.19 -3.26 6.15
C VAL A 136 -10.37 -2.48 4.86
N TYR A 137 -11.59 -2.06 4.53
CA TYR A 137 -11.87 -1.24 3.36
C TYR A 137 -11.11 0.10 3.41
N ALA A 138 -11.07 0.75 4.57
CA ALA A 138 -10.34 2.02 4.74
C ALA A 138 -8.83 1.87 4.51
N VAL A 139 -8.23 0.77 4.94
CA VAL A 139 -6.80 0.51 4.71
C VAL A 139 -6.49 0.35 3.23
N TYR A 140 -7.38 -0.28 2.47
CA TYR A 140 -7.20 -0.45 1.02
C TYR A 140 -7.54 0.81 0.23
N SER A 141 -8.71 1.40 0.48
CA SER A 141 -9.24 2.52 -0.29
C SER A 141 -8.67 3.88 0.10
N GLY A 142 -8.32 4.06 1.38
CA GLY A 142 -7.92 5.35 1.94
C GLY A 142 -9.08 6.31 2.19
N ASN A 143 -10.32 5.83 2.31
CA ASN A 143 -11.48 6.69 2.55
C ASN A 143 -11.47 7.39 3.91
N ASN A 144 -10.70 6.88 4.90
CA ASN A 144 -10.48 7.51 6.20
C ASN A 144 -9.33 8.52 6.22
N LEU A 145 -8.60 8.67 5.11
CA LEU A 145 -7.52 9.65 5.04
C LEU A 145 -8.06 11.07 5.18
N PRO A 146 -7.24 12.02 5.68
CA PRO A 146 -7.62 13.43 5.75
C PRO A 146 -7.98 14.00 4.38
N ASP A 147 -8.80 15.04 4.36
CA ASP A 147 -9.32 15.63 3.13
C ASP A 147 -8.25 16.09 2.14
N ASN A 148 -7.12 16.59 2.63
CA ASN A 148 -5.99 16.98 1.80
C ASN A 148 -5.31 15.79 1.07
N LYS A 149 -5.52 14.55 1.53
CA LYS A 149 -5.07 13.32 0.87
C LYS A 149 -6.16 12.71 -0.01
N LYS A 150 -7.41 12.76 0.45
CA LYS A 150 -8.55 12.32 -0.35
C LYS A 150 -8.74 13.21 -1.59
N ASN A 151 -8.69 14.53 -1.42
CA ASN A 151 -8.82 15.51 -2.48
C ASN A 151 -7.43 15.89 -3.01
N SER A 152 -6.80 14.93 -3.68
CA SER A 152 -5.44 15.09 -4.19
C SER A 152 -5.39 15.86 -5.51
N SER A 153 -4.23 16.40 -5.83
CA SER A 153 -4.00 17.09 -7.11
C SER A 153 -3.64 16.09 -8.22
N VAL A 154 -4.33 16.19 -9.35
CA VAL A 154 -4.01 15.47 -10.58
C VAL A 154 -3.66 16.49 -11.65
N ASN A 155 -2.44 16.44 -12.17
CA ASN A 155 -1.94 17.40 -13.16
C ASN A 155 -2.09 18.88 -12.76
N GLY A 156 -1.99 19.18 -11.45
CA GLY A 156 -2.10 20.55 -10.92
C GLY A 156 -3.52 20.98 -10.53
N GLU A 157 -4.54 20.19 -10.80
CA GLU A 157 -5.93 20.42 -10.43
C GLU A 157 -6.31 19.56 -9.21
N ILE A 158 -6.89 20.16 -8.17
CA ILE A 158 -7.42 19.44 -7.01
C ILE A 158 -8.75 18.81 -7.40
N ILE A 159 -8.83 17.48 -7.33
CA ILE A 159 -10.01 16.72 -7.69
C ILE A 159 -10.55 16.02 -6.45
N ALA A 160 -11.82 16.22 -6.16
CA ALA A 160 -12.51 15.60 -5.03
C ALA A 160 -12.39 14.07 -5.09
N ASN A 161 -11.99 13.45 -3.97
CA ASN A 161 -11.81 12.01 -3.80
C ASN A 161 -10.87 11.33 -4.83
N SER A 162 -10.05 12.08 -5.55
CA SER A 162 -9.07 11.51 -6.48
C SER A 162 -8.03 10.61 -5.80
N GLY A 163 -7.78 10.84 -4.51
CA GLY A 163 -6.84 10.08 -3.71
C GLY A 163 -7.42 8.81 -3.07
N VAL A 164 -8.74 8.57 -3.21
CA VAL A 164 -9.43 7.37 -2.68
C VAL A 164 -9.56 6.34 -3.81
N ALA A 165 -9.01 5.15 -3.61
CA ALA A 165 -9.05 4.10 -4.62
C ALA A 165 -10.39 3.35 -4.62
N ASP A 166 -10.91 3.04 -5.81
CA ASP A 166 -12.10 2.20 -6.02
C ASP A 166 -11.71 0.80 -6.56
N TYR A 167 -10.54 0.72 -7.19
CA TYR A 167 -10.02 -0.49 -7.82
C TYR A 167 -8.61 -0.80 -7.34
N ILE A 168 -8.26 -2.07 -7.38
CA ILE A 168 -6.88 -2.55 -7.24
C ILE A 168 -6.43 -3.19 -8.56
N LEU A 169 -5.19 -2.93 -8.93
CA LEU A 169 -4.52 -3.57 -10.07
C LEU A 169 -3.23 -4.21 -9.57
N ILE A 170 -3.13 -5.54 -9.69
CA ILE A 170 -1.93 -6.29 -9.31
C ILE A 170 -1.34 -6.90 -10.58
N SER A 171 -0.25 -6.31 -11.07
CA SER A 171 0.40 -6.76 -12.31
C SER A 171 1.82 -6.24 -12.39
N ASP A 172 2.73 -7.03 -12.95
CA ASP A 172 4.09 -6.55 -13.28
C ASP A 172 4.13 -5.93 -14.69
N ASP A 173 3.20 -6.30 -15.56
CA ASP A 173 3.12 -5.85 -16.95
C ASP A 173 1.75 -5.31 -17.30
N VAL A 174 1.72 -4.15 -17.92
CA VAL A 174 0.52 -3.52 -18.47
C VAL A 174 0.83 -3.00 -19.88
N ALA A 175 0.15 -3.55 -20.88
CA ALA A 175 0.41 -3.26 -22.29
C ALA A 175 -0.47 -2.13 -22.85
N SER A 176 -1.72 -2.01 -22.39
CA SER A 176 -2.71 -1.06 -22.92
C SER A 176 -3.72 -0.62 -21.86
N ALA A 177 -4.58 0.34 -22.20
CA ALA A 177 -5.69 0.75 -21.33
C ALA A 177 -6.73 -0.37 -21.16
N ASP A 178 -7.03 -1.13 -22.19
CA ASP A 178 -7.93 -2.29 -22.09
C ASP A 178 -7.32 -3.40 -21.22
N ASP A 179 -5.99 -3.55 -21.25
CA ASP A 179 -5.27 -4.49 -20.38
C ASP A 179 -5.37 -4.07 -18.90
N VAL A 180 -5.28 -2.75 -18.60
CA VAL A 180 -5.55 -2.22 -17.25
C VAL A 180 -6.96 -2.59 -16.81
N VAL A 181 -7.96 -2.30 -17.65
CA VAL A 181 -9.37 -2.57 -17.34
C VAL A 181 -9.63 -4.06 -17.12
N SER A 182 -9.01 -4.92 -17.92
CA SER A 182 -9.18 -6.38 -17.81
C SER A 182 -8.56 -6.98 -16.54
N LYS A 183 -7.51 -6.34 -16.02
CA LYS A 183 -6.74 -6.82 -14.85
C LYS A 183 -7.15 -6.14 -13.54
N MET A 184 -7.75 -4.94 -13.59
CA MET A 184 -8.20 -4.26 -12.38
C MET A 184 -9.43 -4.95 -11.79
N GLN A 185 -9.51 -4.97 -10.48
CA GLN A 185 -10.60 -5.56 -9.71
C GLN A 185 -11.22 -4.49 -8.79
N PRO A 186 -12.56 -4.40 -8.68
CA PRO A 186 -13.20 -3.56 -7.66
C PRO A 186 -12.69 -3.93 -6.27
N LEU A 187 -12.43 -2.93 -5.42
CA LEU A 187 -11.86 -3.14 -4.09
C LEU A 187 -12.77 -3.97 -3.18
N ASP A 188 -14.09 -3.82 -3.26
CA ASP A 188 -15.04 -4.61 -2.51
C ASP A 188 -14.88 -6.11 -2.79
N LYS A 189 -14.81 -6.50 -4.06
CA LYS A 189 -14.59 -7.89 -4.47
C LYS A 189 -13.22 -8.42 -4.05
N TYR A 190 -12.17 -7.59 -4.21
CA TYR A 190 -10.83 -7.98 -3.80
C TYR A 190 -10.77 -8.23 -2.28
N ILE A 191 -11.43 -7.40 -1.49
CA ILE A 191 -11.47 -7.52 -0.02
C ILE A 191 -12.28 -8.73 0.43
N GLU A 192 -13.36 -9.11 -0.28
CA GLU A 192 -14.09 -10.35 0.00
C GLU A 192 -13.18 -11.59 -0.11
N GLU A 193 -12.24 -11.60 -1.06
CA GLU A 193 -11.26 -12.67 -1.25
C GLU A 193 -10.05 -12.55 -0.30
N HIS A 194 -9.75 -11.32 0.20
CA HIS A 194 -8.59 -11.00 1.02
C HIS A 194 -8.99 -10.16 2.24
N PRO A 195 -9.86 -10.69 3.14
CA PRO A 195 -10.41 -9.93 4.25
C PRO A 195 -9.42 -9.66 5.38
N ASP A 196 -8.30 -10.36 5.39
CA ASP A 196 -7.34 -10.32 6.48
C ASP A 196 -6.22 -9.31 6.23
N ILE A 197 -5.96 -8.47 7.24
CA ILE A 197 -4.79 -7.60 7.28
C ILE A 197 -3.90 -8.03 8.45
N TYR A 198 -2.60 -8.00 8.20
CA TYR A 198 -1.58 -8.34 9.17
C TYR A 198 -0.67 -7.14 9.41
N PHE A 199 -0.29 -6.95 10.67
CA PHE A 199 0.80 -6.07 11.05
C PHE A 199 2.10 -6.87 10.97
N ALA A 200 3.03 -6.43 10.15
CA ALA A 200 4.29 -7.11 9.92
C ALA A 200 5.48 -6.23 10.28
N CYS A 201 6.48 -6.84 10.94
CA CYS A 201 7.73 -6.20 11.30
C CYS A 201 8.86 -6.74 10.42
N LYS A 202 9.54 -5.86 9.70
CA LYS A 202 10.69 -6.23 8.88
C LYS A 202 11.96 -5.56 9.41
N ALA A 203 13.01 -6.37 9.62
CA ALA A 203 14.29 -5.88 10.13
C ALA A 203 14.97 -4.96 9.10
N LEU A 204 15.46 -3.83 9.59
CA LEU A 204 16.37 -2.95 8.85
C LEU A 204 17.80 -3.43 9.13
N ASN A 205 18.34 -4.24 8.21
CA ASN A 205 19.65 -4.85 8.38
C ASN A 205 20.73 -4.06 7.65
N TYR A 206 21.78 -3.68 8.35
CA TYR A 206 23.06 -3.28 7.77
C TYR A 206 23.92 -4.52 7.57
N ARG A 207 24.48 -4.68 6.38
CA ARG A 207 25.40 -5.78 6.05
C ARG A 207 26.83 -5.24 6.03
N THR A 208 27.68 -5.81 6.87
CA THR A 208 29.07 -5.38 7.02
C THR A 208 30.03 -5.97 6.00
N TYR A 209 29.57 -6.91 5.17
CA TYR A 209 30.40 -7.58 4.17
C TYR A 209 29.70 -7.57 2.81
N GLN A 210 30.50 -7.49 1.76
CA GLN A 210 30.03 -7.45 0.37
C GLN A 210 29.04 -6.33 0.07
N ALA A 211 29.32 -5.58 -0.90
CA ALA A 211 28.74 -4.40 -1.51
C ALA A 211 27.21 -4.28 -1.64
N LYS A 212 26.43 -4.84 -0.75
CA LYS A 212 24.98 -4.63 -0.66
C LYS A 212 24.58 -4.07 0.68
N TYR A 213 24.67 -2.76 0.81
CA TYR A 213 23.83 -2.00 1.70
C TYR A 213 22.59 -1.55 0.92
N ASP A 214 21.48 -1.30 1.60
CA ASP A 214 20.24 -0.81 0.99
C ASP A 214 20.39 0.63 0.43
N GLY A 215 21.20 0.79 -0.61
CA GLY A 215 21.40 2.05 -1.32
C GLY A 215 22.04 3.17 -0.47
N ASN A 216 22.00 4.39 -0.98
CA ASN A 216 22.51 5.60 -0.34
C ASN A 216 21.66 6.11 0.83
N ARG A 217 21.07 5.21 1.62
CA ARG A 217 20.32 5.64 2.80
C ARG A 217 21.28 5.91 3.93
N PRO A 218 21.26 7.12 4.52
CA PRO A 218 22.03 7.39 5.72
C PRO A 218 21.62 6.40 6.80
N LEU A 219 22.57 5.95 7.61
CA LEU A 219 22.36 5.23 8.86
C LEU A 219 21.45 6.09 9.74
N ALA A 220 20.15 5.89 9.67
CA ALA A 220 19.21 6.47 10.63
C ALA A 220 19.08 5.48 11.77
N VAL A 221 19.84 5.68 12.83
CA VAL A 221 19.58 5.07 14.13
C VAL A 221 18.38 5.83 14.72
N GLN A 222 17.20 5.27 14.63
CA GLN A 222 16.09 5.72 15.46
C GLN A 222 16.22 5.00 16.81
N VAL A 223 16.51 5.77 17.82
CA VAL A 223 16.46 5.35 19.22
C VAL A 223 15.03 5.47 19.68
#